data_aeea3a7e46e9f47f5c69d995b875790d
#
_entry.id   aeea3a7e46e9f47f5c69d995b875790d
#
_cell.length_a   1.000
_cell.length_b   1.000
_cell.length_c   1.000
_cell.angle_alpha   90.00
_cell.angle_beta   90.00
_cell.angle_gamma   90.00
#
_symmetry.space_group_name_H-M   'P 1'
#
loop_
_entity.id
_entity.type
_entity.pdbx_description
1 polymer ?
#
loop_
_entity_poly.entity_id
_entity_poly.type
_entity_poly.pdbx_seq_one_letter_code
_entity_poly.pdbx_strand_id
1 'polypeptide(L)'
;MLEQSADQAPPPAGDAQPATFGAAGAAAALAAAASLAACGGGDGAAGGTTSGASGAADGGSGAASATAPPKANWAAAARERSFSTALGPPTRAEAARFLLQCSLSASQAEIDAVVRDGYVAWLIGQLAVPTGQKGWDWLQERGYGELFDEARYFDRYYPGDYMIWWQLFNAKDSLRKRLALALSEYFVVSLTRLDVVWPSHLTASWWDLLVEHAYGNFRDLLEAVALHPAMGVFLSSRGSQKENAETGRRPDENFARELLQLFTIGLHELNADGTPRLNAEGVPIDTYSMHDVTNLARVFTGYDFDKSQSTETVLAGEIRSIASVPFTRLPMRLDPALHSPESKEFLGTTIPAGTDGNTARRLALDAIFRHPNVGPFLARQMIQRLVTSNPSPAYVARVAALFNDNGGGVRGDLRFVWAGVLLDDEARGAANLADPMFGKLREPMLRLVQWGRTFGLQSAYGSWKMFDTSDPATALGQSPLRAPSVFNFYRPGYVPPSTQIAASGHVAPEFQIITETSVAGYLNFMQTVVRLGIWITGPEFAAQVDSARNGFDLVPGYEAEMALVADARALIEHLNTVLCAGQLAANTVNLFVSALEATPIQPSTGWDVRLNRVASAVFLVMSCPEYLVQK
;
A
#
# COMPACT_ATOMS: atom_id res chain seq x y z
N MET A 1 -29.54 22.48 -15.11
CA MET A 1 -30.16 21.17 -15.36
C MET A 1 -29.05 20.31 -15.92
N LEU A 2 -28.38 19.58 -15.08
CA LEU A 2 -27.33 18.63 -15.44
C LEU A 2 -27.96 17.24 -15.30
N GLU A 3 -28.28 16.63 -16.43
CA GLU A 3 -28.65 15.22 -16.47
C GLU A 3 -27.43 14.39 -16.10
N GLN A 4 -27.57 13.68 -14.98
CA GLN A 4 -26.67 12.59 -14.62
C GLN A 4 -26.87 11.47 -15.62
N SER A 5 -25.89 11.25 -16.51
CA SER A 5 -25.80 10.00 -17.25
C SER A 5 -25.46 8.91 -16.22
N ALA A 6 -26.42 8.07 -15.91
CA ALA A 6 -26.25 6.87 -15.12
C ALA A 6 -25.20 5.98 -15.81
N ASP A 7 -24.07 5.76 -15.15
CA ASP A 7 -23.14 4.69 -15.46
C ASP A 7 -23.92 3.38 -15.32
N GLN A 8 -24.16 2.69 -16.43
CA GLN A 8 -24.91 1.45 -16.44
C GLN A 8 -24.09 0.41 -15.67
N ALA A 9 -24.69 -0.10 -14.60
CA ALA A 9 -24.25 -1.33 -13.98
C ALA A 9 -24.10 -2.42 -15.06
N PRO A 10 -23.11 -3.33 -14.94
CA PRO A 10 -22.98 -4.43 -15.88
C PRO A 10 -24.30 -5.20 -15.96
N PRO A 11 -24.71 -5.66 -17.14
CA PRO A 11 -25.92 -6.46 -17.27
C PRO A 11 -25.82 -7.67 -16.33
N PRO A 12 -26.93 -8.10 -15.73
CA PRO A 12 -26.93 -9.33 -14.94
C PRO A 12 -26.39 -10.45 -15.83
N ALA A 13 -25.45 -11.21 -15.28
CA ALA A 13 -24.87 -12.38 -15.95
C ALA A 13 -26.02 -13.21 -16.53
N GLY A 14 -26.07 -13.31 -17.85
CA GLY A 14 -27.02 -14.17 -18.54
C GLY A 14 -26.89 -15.58 -17.99
N ASP A 15 -28.02 -16.28 -17.87
CA ASP A 15 -28.22 -17.61 -17.31
C ASP A 15 -27.17 -18.69 -17.72
N ALA A 16 -25.93 -18.53 -17.31
CA ALA A 16 -25.04 -19.64 -17.10
C ALA A 16 -25.42 -20.20 -15.72
N GLN A 17 -26.13 -21.28 -15.68
CA GLN A 17 -26.46 -21.98 -14.45
C GLN A 17 -25.19 -22.07 -13.58
N PRO A 18 -25.19 -21.52 -12.37
CA PRO A 18 -24.06 -21.67 -11.47
C PRO A 18 -23.90 -23.17 -11.21
N ALA A 19 -22.71 -23.69 -11.46
CA ALA A 19 -22.35 -25.01 -10.96
C ALA A 19 -22.56 -24.96 -9.44
N THR A 20 -23.60 -25.59 -8.96
CA THR A 20 -23.99 -25.62 -7.55
C THR A 20 -22.86 -26.28 -6.77
N PHE A 21 -22.04 -25.47 -6.09
CA PHE A 21 -21.32 -25.95 -4.92
C PHE A 21 -22.39 -26.35 -3.90
N GLY A 22 -22.39 -27.59 -3.50
CA GLY A 22 -23.36 -28.07 -2.53
C GLY A 22 -23.34 -27.18 -1.28
N ALA A 23 -24.53 -26.86 -0.77
CA ALA A 23 -24.79 -25.97 0.38
C ALA A 23 -23.96 -26.31 1.65
N ALA A 24 -23.34 -27.46 1.73
CA ALA A 24 -22.45 -27.88 2.81
C ALA A 24 -21.10 -27.15 2.85
N GLY A 25 -20.55 -26.71 1.70
CA GLY A 25 -19.28 -25.97 1.67
C GLY A 25 -19.40 -24.52 2.16
N ALA A 26 -20.51 -23.86 1.87
CA ALA A 26 -20.76 -22.49 2.31
C ALA A 26 -21.07 -22.40 3.81
N ALA A 27 -21.73 -23.40 4.38
CA ALA A 27 -22.05 -23.47 5.80
C ALA A 27 -20.79 -23.71 6.67
N ALA A 28 -19.78 -24.44 6.17
CA ALA A 28 -18.53 -24.66 6.89
C ALA A 28 -17.64 -23.40 6.96
N ALA A 29 -17.64 -22.55 5.92
CA ALA A 29 -16.90 -21.28 5.91
C ALA A 29 -17.53 -20.24 6.85
N LEU A 30 -18.85 -20.21 7.01
CA LEU A 30 -19.56 -19.35 7.95
C LEU A 30 -19.40 -19.79 9.41
N ALA A 31 -19.31 -21.08 9.69
CA ALA A 31 -19.09 -21.59 11.05
C ALA A 31 -17.66 -21.34 11.57
N ALA A 32 -16.65 -21.29 10.69
CA ALA A 32 -15.28 -20.97 11.06
C ALA A 32 -15.07 -19.49 11.47
N ALA A 33 -15.87 -18.57 10.95
CA ALA A 33 -15.83 -17.15 11.29
C ALA A 33 -16.37 -16.84 12.70
N ALA A 34 -17.18 -17.73 13.28
CA ALA A 34 -17.82 -17.52 14.58
C ALA A 34 -17.00 -18.04 15.78
N SER A 35 -15.91 -18.79 15.58
CA SER A 35 -15.17 -19.45 16.68
C SER A 35 -13.94 -18.71 17.22
N LEU A 36 -13.65 -17.47 16.78
CA LEU A 36 -12.48 -16.69 17.20
C LEU A 36 -12.62 -15.97 18.56
N ALA A 37 -13.57 -16.38 19.40
CA ALA A 37 -13.96 -15.65 20.61
C ALA A 37 -13.39 -16.17 21.94
N ALA A 38 -12.41 -17.05 21.98
CA ALA A 38 -11.89 -17.52 23.29
C ALA A 38 -10.38 -17.81 23.29
N CYS A 39 -9.64 -17.13 24.10
CA CYS A 39 -8.60 -17.51 25.06
C CYS A 39 -7.51 -16.43 25.23
N GLY A 40 -7.28 -16.06 26.50
CA GLY A 40 -6.36 -15.03 26.93
C GLY A 40 -5.24 -15.56 27.85
N GLY A 41 -4.30 -14.70 28.11
CA GLY A 41 -3.65 -14.50 29.42
C GLY A 41 -2.21 -14.97 29.61
N GLY A 42 -1.33 -14.09 30.10
CA GLY A 42 -0.21 -14.43 30.98
C GLY A 42 1.10 -13.66 30.86
N ASP A 43 1.47 -12.98 31.89
CA ASP A 43 2.51 -11.98 32.18
C ASP A 43 3.99 -12.40 32.12
N GLY A 44 4.89 -11.33 32.05
CA GLY A 44 6.18 -11.37 32.78
C GLY A 44 7.43 -10.71 32.15
N ALA A 45 7.69 -9.51 32.48
CA ALA A 45 8.79 -8.67 33.00
C ALA A 45 10.28 -8.83 32.59
N ALA A 46 10.89 -7.70 32.23
CA ALA A 46 11.99 -6.90 32.78
C ALA A 46 13.47 -7.06 32.37
N GLY A 47 14.12 -5.93 32.13
CA GLY A 47 15.48 -5.48 32.46
C GLY A 47 16.54 -5.54 31.35
N GLY A 48 17.26 -4.52 30.95
CA GLY A 48 17.88 -3.38 31.48
C GLY A 48 19.28 -3.11 30.92
N THR A 49 19.61 -1.85 30.66
CA THR A 49 20.88 -1.09 30.70
C THR A 49 21.94 -1.23 29.59
N THR A 50 22.36 -0.20 28.95
CA THR A 50 23.07 1.07 28.98
C THR A 50 24.36 1.17 28.16
N SER A 51 24.58 2.38 27.60
CA SER A 51 25.79 3.16 27.30
C SER A 51 26.57 2.85 26.01
N GLY A 52 27.10 3.74 25.22
CA GLY A 52 27.21 5.20 25.20
C GLY A 52 28.31 5.64 24.20
N ALA A 53 28.20 6.88 23.68
CA ALA A 53 29.22 7.80 23.23
C ALA A 53 29.87 7.67 21.83
N SER A 54 29.65 8.55 20.97
CA SER A 54 30.19 9.87 20.54
C SER A 54 31.22 9.85 19.40
N GLY A 55 31.06 10.79 18.42
CA GLY A 55 32.13 11.35 17.63
C GLY A 55 31.76 11.85 16.21
N ALA A 56 31.55 13.15 16.12
CA ALA A 56 31.82 14.19 15.12
C ALA A 56 31.91 13.93 13.60
N ALA A 57 31.11 14.67 12.94
CA ALA A 57 31.02 15.45 11.73
C ALA A 57 32.17 15.51 10.69
N ASP A 58 31.79 15.48 9.41
CA ASP A 58 32.13 16.57 8.46
C ASP A 58 31.21 16.56 7.22
N GLY A 59 30.94 17.71 6.65
CA GLY A 59 29.95 17.92 5.63
C GLY A 59 30.51 17.84 4.20
N GLY A 60 29.61 17.59 3.26
CA GLY A 60 29.88 17.65 1.83
C GLY A 60 28.61 17.50 0.99
N SER A 61 28.15 18.58 0.39
CA SER A 61 27.04 18.64 -0.55
C SER A 61 27.44 18.05 -1.90
N GLY A 62 26.76 17.00 -2.35
CA GLY A 62 26.85 16.49 -3.71
C GLY A 62 25.59 15.76 -4.08
N ALA A 63 24.99 16.12 -5.20
CA ALA A 63 23.84 15.46 -5.79
C ALA A 63 24.12 13.97 -5.96
N ALA A 64 23.48 13.12 -5.17
CA ALA A 64 23.74 11.68 -5.16
C ALA A 64 22.91 10.99 -6.24
N SER A 65 23.58 10.56 -7.27
CA SER A 65 23.20 9.40 -8.08
C SER A 65 22.90 8.24 -7.12
N ALA A 66 21.76 7.57 -7.28
CA ALA A 66 21.36 6.43 -6.47
C ALA A 66 22.27 5.23 -6.72
N THR A 67 23.44 5.25 -6.10
CA THR A 67 24.32 4.08 -6.03
C THR A 67 23.87 3.19 -4.88
N ALA A 68 23.74 1.88 -5.16
CA ALA A 68 23.45 0.87 -4.16
C ALA A 68 24.39 1.02 -2.94
N PRO A 69 23.88 0.88 -1.70
CA PRO A 69 24.73 1.01 -0.52
C PRO A 69 25.82 -0.06 -0.55
N PRO A 70 27.04 0.26 -0.10
CA PRO A 70 28.10 -0.73 -0.01
C PRO A 70 27.68 -1.86 0.91
N LYS A 71 27.80 -3.11 0.44
CA LYS A 71 27.40 -4.35 1.14
C LYS A 71 27.96 -4.46 2.57
N ALA A 72 29.10 -3.84 2.85
CA ALA A 72 29.77 -3.85 4.15
C ALA A 72 29.00 -3.10 5.26
N ASN A 73 28.32 -2.00 4.95
CA ASN A 73 27.62 -1.20 5.96
C ASN A 73 26.32 -1.85 6.44
N TRP A 74 25.64 -2.61 5.59
CA TRP A 74 24.43 -3.33 5.98
C TRP A 74 24.70 -4.46 6.97
N ALA A 75 25.74 -5.25 6.73
CA ALA A 75 26.11 -6.35 7.61
C ALA A 75 26.64 -5.86 8.96
N ALA A 76 27.34 -4.72 8.99
CA ALA A 76 27.78 -4.08 10.23
C ALA A 76 26.60 -3.49 11.01
N ALA A 77 25.75 -2.69 10.38
CA ALA A 77 24.58 -2.11 11.02
C ALA A 77 23.57 -3.17 11.50
N ALA A 78 23.40 -4.26 10.76
CA ALA A 78 22.57 -5.38 11.17
C ALA A 78 23.16 -6.15 12.39
N ARG A 79 24.48 -6.20 12.55
CA ARG A 79 25.13 -6.85 13.68
C ARG A 79 25.22 -5.98 14.94
N GLU A 80 25.38 -4.67 14.78
CA GLU A 80 25.54 -3.75 15.91
C GLU A 80 24.23 -3.30 16.53
N ARG A 81 23.10 -3.41 15.82
CA ARG A 81 21.82 -2.84 16.26
C ARG A 81 20.69 -3.84 16.46
N SER A 82 20.97 -5.06 16.87
CA SER A 82 19.95 -6.06 17.28
C SER A 82 18.89 -6.38 16.21
N PHE A 83 19.27 -6.40 14.94
CA PHE A 83 18.57 -7.33 14.05
C PHE A 83 19.02 -8.73 14.48
N SER A 84 18.07 -9.59 14.80
CA SER A 84 18.37 -10.89 15.39
C SER A 84 19.64 -11.52 14.81
N THR A 85 20.66 -11.64 15.63
CA THR A 85 21.87 -12.45 15.33
C THR A 85 21.52 -13.94 15.20
N ALA A 86 20.27 -14.29 15.49
CA ALA A 86 19.68 -15.62 15.40
C ALA A 86 18.94 -15.91 14.08
N LEU A 87 19.02 -15.03 13.07
CA LEU A 87 18.47 -15.33 11.74
C LEU A 87 19.36 -16.36 11.03
N GLY A 88 19.24 -17.62 11.46
CA GLY A 88 19.72 -18.77 10.69
C GLY A 88 19.01 -18.89 9.34
N PRO A 89 19.37 -19.87 8.50
CA PRO A 89 18.64 -20.14 7.28
C PRO A 89 17.16 -20.35 7.61
N PRO A 90 16.22 -19.57 7.00
CA PRO A 90 14.81 -19.72 7.29
C PRO A 90 14.26 -21.04 6.76
N THR A 91 13.31 -21.61 7.47
CA THR A 91 12.45 -22.67 6.93
C THR A 91 11.58 -22.12 5.80
N ARG A 92 10.98 -23.00 4.99
CA ARG A 92 10.05 -22.58 3.92
C ARG A 92 8.87 -21.75 4.44
N ALA A 93 8.31 -22.12 5.59
CA ALA A 93 7.21 -21.38 6.21
C ALA A 93 7.65 -19.97 6.67
N GLU A 94 8.82 -19.85 7.30
CA GLU A 94 9.37 -18.55 7.71
C GLU A 94 9.73 -17.67 6.50
N ALA A 95 10.28 -18.24 5.43
CA ALA A 95 10.54 -17.54 4.18
C ALA A 95 9.24 -17.05 3.52
N ALA A 96 8.19 -17.87 3.48
CA ALA A 96 6.88 -17.48 2.98
C ALA A 96 6.27 -16.35 3.84
N ARG A 97 6.33 -16.45 5.17
CA ARG A 97 5.86 -15.41 6.10
C ARG A 97 6.56 -14.07 5.85
N PHE A 98 7.87 -14.08 5.67
CA PHE A 98 8.64 -12.89 5.34
C PHE A 98 8.19 -12.26 4.02
N LEU A 99 8.06 -13.07 2.97
CA LEU A 99 7.64 -12.61 1.65
C LEU A 99 6.22 -12.04 1.66
N LEU A 100 5.28 -12.65 2.39
CA LEU A 100 3.91 -12.16 2.52
C LEU A 100 3.80 -10.80 3.22
N GLN A 101 4.80 -10.40 3.99
CA GLN A 101 4.87 -9.08 4.62
C GLN A 101 5.55 -8.05 3.72
N CYS A 102 6.63 -8.42 3.04
CA CYS A 102 7.51 -7.49 2.32
C CYS A 102 7.40 -7.55 0.79
N SER A 103 6.71 -8.55 0.23
CA SER A 103 6.52 -8.71 -1.22
C SER A 103 5.02 -8.71 -1.57
N LEU A 104 4.72 -8.93 -2.82
CA LEU A 104 3.35 -9.01 -3.35
C LEU A 104 2.86 -10.47 -3.45
N SER A 105 3.74 -11.44 -3.23
CA SER A 105 3.46 -12.89 -3.27
C SER A 105 4.54 -13.67 -2.51
N ALA A 106 4.31 -14.98 -2.34
CA ALA A 106 5.29 -15.94 -1.84
C ALA A 106 5.25 -17.19 -2.74
N SER A 107 5.62 -17.02 -4.00
CA SER A 107 5.74 -18.14 -4.94
C SER A 107 6.84 -19.12 -4.50
N GLN A 108 6.77 -20.37 -4.98
CA GLN A 108 7.78 -21.38 -4.66
C GLN A 108 9.21 -20.89 -4.94
N ALA A 109 9.42 -20.24 -6.11
CA ALA A 109 10.72 -19.73 -6.51
C ALA A 109 11.23 -18.60 -5.59
N GLU A 110 10.34 -17.71 -5.13
CA GLU A 110 10.68 -16.66 -4.16
C GLU A 110 11.02 -17.26 -2.79
N ILE A 111 10.24 -18.25 -2.33
CA ILE A 111 10.52 -18.98 -1.07
C ILE A 111 11.88 -19.65 -1.14
N ASP A 112 12.18 -20.38 -2.23
CA ASP A 112 13.46 -21.06 -2.42
C ASP A 112 14.64 -20.08 -2.44
N ALA A 113 14.46 -18.88 -3.00
CA ALA A 113 15.48 -17.84 -2.99
C ALA A 113 15.75 -17.34 -1.55
N VAL A 114 14.72 -17.07 -0.76
CA VAL A 114 14.89 -16.63 0.64
C VAL A 114 15.51 -17.73 1.51
N VAL A 115 15.10 -18.99 1.33
CA VAL A 115 15.70 -20.13 2.06
C VAL A 115 17.18 -20.29 1.72
N ARG A 116 17.55 -20.16 0.47
CA ARG A 116 18.94 -20.27 0.00
C ARG A 116 19.83 -19.11 0.46
N ASP A 117 19.34 -17.87 0.31
CA ASP A 117 20.13 -16.66 0.47
C ASP A 117 20.06 -16.10 1.90
N GLY A 118 19.00 -16.43 2.65
CA GLY A 118 18.65 -15.81 3.93
C GLY A 118 18.00 -14.43 3.76
N TYR A 119 17.34 -13.95 4.81
CA TYR A 119 16.56 -12.71 4.79
C TYR A 119 17.37 -11.47 4.36
N VAL A 120 18.54 -11.28 4.96
CA VAL A 120 19.36 -10.07 4.75
C VAL A 120 19.91 -10.03 3.32
N ALA A 121 20.47 -11.14 2.83
CA ALA A 121 21.02 -11.18 1.48
C ALA A 121 19.92 -11.04 0.41
N TRP A 122 18.76 -11.66 0.63
CA TRP A 122 17.60 -11.47 -0.23
C TRP A 122 17.15 -10.00 -0.26
N LEU A 123 17.02 -9.35 0.91
CA LEU A 123 16.63 -7.95 1.01
C LEU A 123 17.61 -7.03 0.27
N ILE A 124 18.91 -7.21 0.46
CA ILE A 124 19.95 -6.47 -0.26
C ILE A 124 19.82 -6.69 -1.79
N GLY A 125 19.58 -7.92 -2.20
CA GLY A 125 19.34 -8.26 -3.61
C GLY A 125 18.14 -7.50 -4.18
N GLN A 126 17.04 -7.43 -3.44
CA GLN A 126 15.83 -6.68 -3.84
C GLN A 126 16.06 -5.17 -3.92
N LEU A 127 16.85 -4.60 -3.01
CA LEU A 127 17.20 -3.17 -3.06
C LEU A 127 18.01 -2.82 -4.33
N ALA A 128 18.71 -3.78 -4.91
CA ALA A 128 19.49 -3.63 -6.13
C ALA A 128 18.69 -3.88 -7.43
N VAL A 129 17.47 -4.42 -7.33
CA VAL A 129 16.60 -4.63 -8.52
C VAL A 129 16.25 -3.28 -9.15
N PRO A 130 16.52 -3.09 -10.46
CA PRO A 130 16.12 -1.88 -11.16
C PRO A 130 14.62 -1.65 -11.08
N THR A 131 14.20 -0.39 -11.08
CA THR A 131 12.81 -0.02 -11.22
C THR A 131 12.27 -0.55 -12.55
N GLY A 132 11.13 -1.24 -12.52
CA GLY A 132 10.44 -1.70 -13.73
C GLY A 132 9.85 -0.54 -14.54
N GLN A 133 9.05 -0.88 -15.55
CA GLN A 133 8.34 0.12 -16.37
C GLN A 133 7.53 1.07 -15.47
N LYS A 134 7.66 2.38 -15.71
CA LYS A 134 6.88 3.40 -15.01
C LYS A 134 5.42 3.34 -15.41
N GLY A 135 4.53 3.67 -14.48
CA GLY A 135 3.09 3.70 -14.73
C GLY A 135 2.71 4.75 -15.78
N TRP A 136 3.34 5.92 -15.72
CA TRP A 136 3.12 6.99 -16.69
C TRP A 136 3.52 6.58 -18.12
N ASP A 137 4.69 5.95 -18.27
CA ASP A 137 5.18 5.46 -19.57
C ASP A 137 4.28 4.34 -20.10
N TRP A 138 3.79 3.44 -19.22
CA TRP A 138 2.84 2.38 -19.57
C TRP A 138 1.54 2.95 -20.18
N LEU A 139 1.01 4.04 -19.61
CA LEU A 139 -0.16 4.72 -20.17
C LEU A 139 0.14 5.33 -21.55
N GLN A 140 1.32 5.95 -21.73
CA GLN A 140 1.73 6.53 -23.01
C GLN A 140 1.88 5.47 -24.10
N GLU A 141 2.56 4.38 -23.83
CA GLU A 141 2.78 3.29 -24.79
C GLU A 141 1.48 2.64 -25.25
N ARG A 142 0.40 2.76 -24.46
CA ARG A 142 -0.94 2.27 -24.81
C ARG A 142 -1.86 3.32 -25.42
N GLY A 143 -1.36 4.51 -25.71
CA GLY A 143 -2.11 5.58 -26.36
C GLY A 143 -3.09 6.33 -25.45
N TYR A 144 -3.08 6.07 -24.12
CA TYR A 144 -3.98 6.76 -23.18
C TYR A 144 -3.64 8.24 -22.96
N GLY A 145 -2.48 8.72 -23.45
CA GLY A 145 -2.08 10.13 -23.43
C GLY A 145 -2.45 10.90 -24.69
N GLU A 146 -3.11 10.28 -25.64
CA GLU A 146 -3.50 10.92 -26.90
C GLU A 146 -4.84 11.65 -26.80
N LEU A 147 -4.96 12.77 -27.51
CA LEU A 147 -6.16 13.57 -27.58
C LEU A 147 -6.99 13.12 -28.79
N PHE A 148 -7.92 12.20 -28.56
CA PHE A 148 -8.91 11.80 -29.56
C PHE A 148 -10.29 12.33 -29.21
N ASP A 149 -11.03 12.80 -30.18
CA ASP A 149 -12.41 13.24 -30.02
C ASP A 149 -13.34 12.11 -29.55
N GLU A 150 -13.05 10.86 -29.96
CA GLU A 150 -13.89 9.69 -29.68
C GLU A 150 -13.62 9.03 -28.33
N ALA A 151 -12.35 8.95 -27.90
CA ALA A 151 -11.97 8.18 -26.71
C ALA A 151 -11.95 8.99 -25.40
N ARG A 152 -11.68 10.33 -25.48
CA ARG A 152 -11.72 11.27 -24.34
C ARG A 152 -10.94 10.78 -23.12
N TYR A 153 -9.77 10.17 -23.30
CA TYR A 153 -8.95 9.65 -22.19
C TYR A 153 -8.54 10.72 -21.18
N PHE A 154 -8.51 11.98 -21.59
CA PHE A 154 -8.16 13.13 -20.75
C PHE A 154 -9.14 13.36 -19.57
N ASP A 155 -10.36 12.79 -19.61
CA ASP A 155 -11.35 12.88 -18.53
C ASP A 155 -11.70 11.51 -17.91
N ARG A 156 -10.92 10.43 -18.20
CA ARG A 156 -11.21 9.08 -17.75
C ARG A 156 -10.32 8.64 -16.61
N TYR A 157 -10.92 7.92 -15.66
CA TYR A 157 -10.23 7.32 -14.51
C TYR A 157 -9.73 5.89 -14.78
N TYR A 158 -10.47 5.12 -15.60
CA TYR A 158 -10.20 3.69 -15.79
C TYR A 158 -8.80 3.34 -16.33
N PRO A 159 -8.12 4.16 -17.16
CA PRO A 159 -6.74 3.85 -17.52
C PRO A 159 -5.78 3.84 -16.32
N GLY A 160 -6.08 4.66 -15.29
CA GLY A 160 -5.34 4.66 -14.03
C GLY A 160 -5.52 3.37 -13.25
N ASP A 161 -6.74 2.78 -13.26
CA ASP A 161 -6.97 1.46 -12.66
C ASP A 161 -6.20 0.37 -13.38
N TYR A 162 -6.25 0.34 -14.71
CA TYR A 162 -5.51 -0.61 -15.54
C TYR A 162 -4.02 -0.57 -15.24
N MET A 163 -3.47 0.64 -15.18
CA MET A 163 -2.06 0.89 -14.91
C MET A 163 -1.66 0.33 -13.54
N ILE A 164 -2.37 0.69 -12.47
CA ILE A 164 -1.95 0.30 -11.13
C ILE A 164 -2.06 -1.22 -10.89
N TRP A 165 -3.11 -1.86 -11.38
CA TRP A 165 -3.23 -3.31 -11.30
C TRP A 165 -2.13 -4.02 -12.11
N TRP A 166 -1.82 -3.51 -13.31
CA TRP A 166 -0.69 -4.04 -14.09
C TRP A 166 0.63 -3.91 -13.33
N GLN A 167 0.89 -2.76 -12.71
CA GLN A 167 2.08 -2.52 -11.89
C GLN A 167 2.21 -3.54 -10.74
N LEU A 168 1.11 -3.87 -10.08
CA LEU A 168 1.11 -4.80 -8.96
C LEU A 168 1.24 -6.27 -9.40
N PHE A 169 0.56 -6.67 -10.48
CA PHE A 169 0.62 -8.06 -10.96
C PHE A 169 1.94 -8.39 -11.65
N ASN A 170 2.54 -7.46 -12.38
CA ASN A 170 3.71 -7.72 -13.25
C ASN A 170 5.05 -7.25 -12.66
N ALA A 171 5.08 -6.72 -11.43
CA ALA A 171 6.29 -6.19 -10.82
C ALA A 171 7.39 -7.26 -10.69
N LYS A 172 8.56 -6.99 -11.25
CA LYS A 172 9.81 -7.73 -10.98
C LYS A 172 10.52 -7.20 -9.72
N ASP A 173 10.30 -5.92 -9.40
CA ASP A 173 10.75 -5.21 -8.21
C ASP A 173 9.67 -5.24 -7.10
N SER A 174 9.22 -6.45 -6.74
CA SER A 174 8.05 -6.69 -5.89
C SER A 174 8.16 -6.06 -4.50
N LEU A 175 9.33 -6.08 -3.86
CA LEU A 175 9.57 -5.36 -2.61
C LEU A 175 9.33 -3.86 -2.78
N ARG A 176 9.93 -3.24 -3.81
CA ARG A 176 9.78 -1.80 -4.07
C ARG A 176 8.31 -1.41 -4.28
N LYS A 177 7.58 -2.20 -5.07
CA LYS A 177 6.15 -1.96 -5.33
C LYS A 177 5.29 -2.18 -4.07
N ARG A 178 5.62 -3.17 -3.22
CA ARG A 178 4.93 -3.37 -1.94
C ARG A 178 5.13 -2.19 -0.98
N LEU A 179 6.36 -1.66 -0.93
CA LEU A 179 6.67 -0.48 -0.11
C LEU A 179 6.03 0.79 -0.68
N ALA A 180 6.04 0.97 -2.01
CA ALA A 180 5.35 2.07 -2.67
C ALA A 180 3.83 2.02 -2.41
N LEU A 181 3.22 0.83 -2.37
CA LEU A 181 1.82 0.66 -1.99
C LEU A 181 1.57 1.09 -0.54
N ALA A 182 2.42 0.69 0.40
CA ALA A 182 2.33 1.15 1.79
C ALA A 182 2.52 2.68 1.91
N LEU A 183 3.42 3.27 1.12
CA LEU A 183 3.59 4.73 1.04
C LEU A 183 2.38 5.43 0.41
N SER A 184 1.69 4.81 -0.57
CA SER A 184 0.48 5.39 -1.17
C SER A 184 -0.72 5.41 -0.22
N GLU A 185 -0.72 4.53 0.77
CA GLU A 185 -1.70 4.53 1.86
C GLU A 185 -1.34 5.48 3.00
N TYR A 186 -0.11 5.94 3.04
CA TYR A 186 0.41 6.92 4.00
C TYR A 186 0.31 8.34 3.43
N PHE A 187 0.84 8.57 2.23
CA PHE A 187 0.70 9.79 1.45
C PHE A 187 -0.48 9.63 0.49
N VAL A 188 -1.68 9.78 1.00
CA VAL A 188 -2.87 9.50 0.21
C VAL A 188 -3.08 10.51 -0.91
N VAL A 189 -3.24 10.01 -2.13
CA VAL A 189 -3.88 10.68 -3.27
C VAL A 189 -4.87 9.71 -3.86
N SER A 190 -6.08 10.16 -4.15
CA SER A 190 -7.13 9.31 -4.71
C SER A 190 -7.48 9.70 -6.13
N LEU A 191 -7.42 8.74 -7.05
CA LEU A 191 -7.74 8.89 -8.46
C LEU A 191 -9.09 9.58 -8.69
N THR A 192 -10.12 9.19 -7.91
CA THR A 192 -11.49 9.72 -8.03
C THR A 192 -11.67 11.14 -7.50
N ARG A 193 -10.65 11.70 -6.84
CA ARG A 193 -10.68 13.06 -6.28
C ARG A 193 -9.81 14.05 -7.06
N LEU A 194 -9.25 13.62 -8.19
CA LEU A 194 -8.48 14.48 -9.08
C LEU A 194 -9.43 15.09 -10.13
N ASP A 195 -10.14 16.13 -9.74
CA ASP A 195 -11.09 16.85 -10.64
C ASP A 195 -10.33 17.80 -11.59
N VAL A 196 -9.52 17.21 -12.44
CA VAL A 196 -8.72 17.90 -13.47
C VAL A 196 -8.55 17.01 -14.69
N VAL A 197 -8.09 17.58 -15.80
CA VAL A 197 -7.75 16.78 -16.99
C VAL A 197 -6.58 15.84 -16.72
N TRP A 198 -6.60 14.66 -17.29
CA TRP A 198 -5.60 13.60 -17.15
C TRP A 198 -5.48 13.00 -15.75
N PRO A 199 -6.59 12.67 -15.07
CA PRO A 199 -6.52 12.11 -13.72
C PRO A 199 -5.72 10.81 -13.66
N SER A 200 -5.80 9.96 -14.69
CA SER A 200 -5.03 8.72 -14.80
C SER A 200 -3.52 8.97 -14.87
N HIS A 201 -3.07 9.96 -15.64
CA HIS A 201 -1.65 10.30 -15.76
C HIS A 201 -1.11 10.99 -14.50
N LEU A 202 -1.92 11.83 -13.84
CA LEU A 202 -1.58 12.39 -12.53
C LEU A 202 -1.41 11.28 -11.49
N THR A 203 -2.28 10.29 -11.49
CA THR A 203 -2.19 9.14 -10.59
C THR A 203 -1.00 8.26 -10.92
N ALA A 204 -0.71 8.03 -12.21
CA ALA A 204 0.45 7.25 -12.64
C ALA A 204 1.77 7.91 -12.24
N SER A 205 1.91 9.22 -12.45
CA SER A 205 3.11 9.96 -12.03
C SER A 205 3.25 10.03 -10.51
N TRP A 206 2.14 10.10 -9.76
CA TRP A 206 2.12 9.97 -8.30
C TRP A 206 2.65 8.61 -7.83
N TRP A 207 2.16 7.53 -8.44
CA TRP A 207 2.65 6.19 -8.17
C TRP A 207 4.14 6.06 -8.47
N ASP A 208 4.59 6.54 -9.61
CA ASP A 208 5.99 6.51 -10.03
C ASP A 208 6.90 7.26 -9.06
N LEU A 209 6.46 8.42 -8.54
CA LEU A 209 7.17 9.15 -7.51
C LEU A 209 7.37 8.30 -6.24
N LEU A 210 6.33 7.64 -5.75
CA LEU A 210 6.43 6.78 -4.57
C LEU A 210 7.35 5.58 -4.80
N VAL A 211 7.32 5.00 -5.99
CA VAL A 211 8.22 3.90 -6.40
C VAL A 211 9.68 4.37 -6.45
N GLU A 212 9.95 5.53 -7.02
CA GLU A 212 11.30 6.10 -7.12
C GLU A 212 11.88 6.41 -5.74
N HIS A 213 11.08 6.99 -4.86
CA HIS A 213 11.51 7.40 -3.52
C HIS A 213 11.42 6.28 -2.47
N ALA A 214 10.89 5.10 -2.79
CA ALA A 214 10.72 4.01 -1.83
C ALA A 214 12.02 3.60 -1.11
N TYR A 215 13.19 3.77 -1.74
CA TYR A 215 14.50 3.48 -1.17
C TYR A 215 15.37 4.74 -0.97
N GLY A 216 14.75 5.91 -1.04
CA GLY A 216 15.39 7.21 -0.88
C GLY A 216 15.46 7.69 0.56
N ASN A 217 15.63 9.00 0.69
CA ASN A 217 15.55 9.70 1.96
C ASN A 217 14.13 10.27 2.17
N PHE A 218 13.59 10.15 3.37
CA PHE A 218 12.25 10.64 3.71
C PHE A 218 12.12 12.17 3.52
N ARG A 219 13.18 12.94 3.74
CA ARG A 219 13.18 14.39 3.49
C ARG A 219 12.98 14.72 2.01
N ASP A 220 13.66 13.98 1.13
CA ASP A 220 13.54 14.15 -0.31
C ASP A 220 12.14 13.72 -0.81
N LEU A 221 11.62 12.62 -0.23
CA LEU A 221 10.25 12.18 -0.48
C LEU A 221 9.22 13.25 -0.08
N LEU A 222 9.37 13.89 1.10
CA LEU A 222 8.48 14.96 1.54
C LEU A 222 8.50 16.16 0.57
N GLU A 223 9.65 16.53 0.05
CA GLU A 223 9.76 17.62 -0.93
C GLU A 223 9.10 17.25 -2.26
N ALA A 224 9.33 16.03 -2.74
CA ALA A 224 8.71 15.53 -3.95
C ALA A 224 7.18 15.46 -3.82
N VAL A 225 6.67 14.98 -2.67
CA VAL A 225 5.23 14.97 -2.33
C VAL A 225 4.64 16.37 -2.33
N ALA A 226 5.29 17.33 -1.68
CA ALA A 226 4.80 18.71 -1.57
C ALA A 226 4.70 19.44 -2.92
N LEU A 227 5.52 19.04 -3.89
CA LEU A 227 5.55 19.64 -5.24
C LEU A 227 4.79 18.83 -6.27
N HIS A 228 4.30 17.64 -5.94
CA HIS A 228 3.63 16.81 -6.94
C HIS A 228 2.25 17.37 -7.31
N PRO A 229 1.94 17.52 -8.62
CA PRO A 229 0.69 18.12 -9.07
C PRO A 229 -0.56 17.37 -8.58
N ALA A 230 -0.52 16.04 -8.48
CA ALA A 230 -1.64 15.25 -7.94
C ALA A 230 -1.92 15.56 -6.46
N MET A 231 -0.88 15.70 -5.63
CA MET A 231 -1.01 16.11 -4.24
C MET A 231 -1.52 17.56 -4.15
N GLY A 232 -1.01 18.45 -5.00
CA GLY A 232 -1.46 19.84 -5.08
C GLY A 232 -2.95 19.98 -5.38
N VAL A 233 -3.49 19.11 -6.24
CA VAL A 233 -4.93 19.04 -6.52
C VAL A 233 -5.68 18.42 -5.34
N PHE A 234 -5.23 17.30 -4.84
CA PHE A 234 -5.92 16.52 -3.81
C PHE A 234 -6.06 17.25 -2.49
N LEU A 235 -5.04 18.00 -2.06
CA LEU A 235 -5.02 18.78 -0.82
C LEU A 235 -5.01 20.30 -1.03
N SER A 236 -5.43 20.77 -2.20
CA SER A 236 -5.72 22.18 -2.50
C SER A 236 -4.52 23.14 -2.35
N SER A 237 -3.26 22.65 -2.31
CA SER A 237 -2.10 23.55 -2.32
C SER A 237 -1.85 24.14 -3.70
N ARG A 238 -2.28 23.46 -4.77
CA ARG A 238 -2.26 24.01 -6.12
C ARG A 238 -3.19 25.21 -6.24
N GLY A 239 -2.66 26.33 -6.71
CA GLY A 239 -3.44 27.58 -6.89
C GLY A 239 -3.73 28.34 -5.59
N SER A 240 -3.23 27.87 -4.43
CA SER A 240 -3.26 28.64 -3.19
C SER A 240 -2.43 29.92 -3.34
N GLN A 241 -2.94 31.05 -2.87
CA GLN A 241 -2.32 32.37 -3.05
C GLN A 241 -2.16 33.08 -1.72
N LYS A 242 -1.21 34.02 -1.69
CA LYS A 242 -0.99 34.93 -0.56
C LYS A 242 -2.27 35.62 -0.11
N GLU A 243 -2.24 36.13 1.07
CA GLU A 243 -3.29 36.92 1.68
C GLU A 243 -3.71 38.11 0.80
N ASN A 244 -4.98 38.47 0.86
CA ASN A 244 -5.50 39.70 0.28
C ASN A 244 -6.54 40.30 1.25
N ALA A 245 -6.18 41.42 1.87
CA ALA A 245 -7.00 42.09 2.89
C ALA A 245 -8.30 42.69 2.30
N GLU A 246 -8.29 43.08 1.01
CA GLU A 246 -9.45 43.70 0.36
C GLU A 246 -10.54 42.67 0.09
N THR A 247 -10.16 41.44 -0.30
CA THR A 247 -11.09 40.35 -0.60
C THR A 247 -11.31 39.40 0.56
N GLY A 248 -10.54 39.53 1.65
CA GLY A 248 -10.55 38.60 2.78
C GLY A 248 -9.91 37.24 2.47
N ARG A 249 -9.21 37.09 1.31
CA ARG A 249 -8.57 35.83 0.95
C ARG A 249 -7.47 35.46 1.94
N ARG A 250 -7.42 34.19 2.31
CA ARG A 250 -6.34 33.56 3.12
C ARG A 250 -5.73 32.40 2.35
N PRO A 251 -4.46 32.04 2.62
CA PRO A 251 -3.87 30.80 2.12
C PRO A 251 -4.71 29.58 2.50
N ASP A 252 -4.77 28.58 1.60
CA ASP A 252 -5.44 27.31 1.89
C ASP A 252 -4.61 26.52 2.91
N GLU A 253 -5.25 26.07 3.99
CA GLU A 253 -4.61 25.37 5.12
C GLU A 253 -4.58 23.85 4.98
N ASN A 254 -5.30 23.27 4.01
CA ASN A 254 -5.54 21.85 3.93
C ASN A 254 -4.23 21.05 3.85
N PHE A 255 -3.39 21.35 2.86
CA PHE A 255 -2.10 20.67 2.73
C PHE A 255 -1.18 20.87 3.95
N ALA A 256 -1.13 22.08 4.51
CA ALA A 256 -0.29 22.37 5.68
C ALA A 256 -0.74 21.56 6.90
N ARG A 257 -2.04 21.42 7.12
CA ARG A 257 -2.63 20.60 8.18
C ARG A 257 -2.27 19.13 8.01
N GLU A 258 -2.51 18.55 6.82
CA GLU A 258 -2.26 17.15 6.60
C GLU A 258 -0.77 16.81 6.56
N LEU A 259 0.08 17.72 6.13
CA LEU A 259 1.53 17.59 6.23
C LEU A 259 1.98 17.38 7.68
N LEU A 260 1.42 18.16 8.63
CA LEU A 260 1.71 17.99 10.05
C LEU A 260 1.01 16.76 10.63
N GLN A 261 -0.29 16.63 10.41
CA GLN A 261 -1.15 15.67 11.09
C GLN A 261 -0.98 14.24 10.58
N LEU A 262 -1.00 14.02 9.26
CA LEU A 262 -1.02 12.68 8.65
C LEU A 262 0.34 12.23 8.12
N PHE A 263 1.20 13.17 7.70
CA PHE A 263 2.40 12.81 6.96
C PHE A 263 3.70 12.95 7.75
N THR A 264 3.68 13.60 8.95
CA THR A 264 4.96 13.82 9.65
C THR A 264 4.92 13.69 11.16
N ILE A 265 4.17 14.51 11.90
CA ILE A 265 4.34 14.62 13.37
C ILE A 265 3.14 14.11 14.16
N GLY A 266 1.97 13.99 13.51
CA GLY A 266 0.73 13.56 14.19
C GLY A 266 0.15 14.64 15.11
N LEU A 267 -0.94 14.27 15.82
CA LEU A 267 -1.67 15.20 16.71
C LEU A 267 -0.97 15.44 18.05
N HIS A 268 -0.28 14.43 18.58
CA HIS A 268 0.28 14.49 19.93
C HIS A 268 1.78 14.23 19.92
N GLU A 269 2.49 14.88 20.84
CA GLU A 269 3.91 14.61 21.07
C GLU A 269 4.14 13.16 21.45
N LEU A 270 5.18 12.54 20.89
CA LEU A 270 5.53 11.15 21.10
C LEU A 270 6.87 11.00 21.81
N ASN A 271 6.95 9.98 22.64
CA ASN A 271 8.21 9.40 23.06
C ASN A 271 8.87 8.66 21.89
N ALA A 272 10.14 8.32 22.02
CA ALA A 272 10.88 7.60 20.97
C ALA A 272 10.26 6.22 20.62
N ASP A 273 9.49 5.64 21.51
CA ASP A 273 8.78 4.37 21.37
C ASP A 273 7.35 4.52 20.80
N GLY A 274 6.98 5.73 20.35
CA GLY A 274 5.67 6.01 19.78
C GLY A 274 4.53 6.13 20.79
N THR A 275 4.80 6.06 22.10
CA THR A 275 3.79 6.35 23.12
C THR A 275 3.58 7.85 23.25
N PRO A 276 2.34 8.33 23.52
CA PRO A 276 2.08 9.77 23.71
C PRO A 276 2.85 10.33 24.90
N ARG A 277 3.39 11.53 24.76
CA ARG A 277 3.87 12.31 25.90
C ARG A 277 2.69 12.96 26.60
N LEU A 278 2.69 12.89 27.92
CA LEU A 278 1.60 13.42 28.74
C LEU A 278 2.08 14.65 29.52
N ASN A 279 1.17 15.60 29.71
CA ASN A 279 1.37 16.74 30.60
C ASN A 279 1.21 16.30 32.09
N ALA A 280 1.31 17.25 33.01
CA ALA A 280 1.20 16.98 34.47
C ALA A 280 -0.16 16.39 34.87
N GLU A 281 -1.21 16.66 34.08
CA GLU A 281 -2.58 16.18 34.29
C GLU A 281 -2.85 14.82 33.62
N GLY A 282 -1.84 14.22 32.96
CA GLY A 282 -1.99 12.93 32.27
C GLY A 282 -2.68 13.02 30.90
N VAL A 283 -2.78 14.23 30.30
CA VAL A 283 -3.37 14.45 28.97
C VAL A 283 -2.26 14.49 27.92
N PRO A 284 -2.44 13.88 26.74
CA PRO A 284 -1.50 13.99 25.63
C PRO A 284 -1.23 15.47 25.25
N ILE A 285 0.03 15.79 25.03
CA ILE A 285 0.47 17.12 24.62
C ILE A 285 0.29 17.26 23.10
N ASP A 286 -0.37 18.34 22.65
CA ASP A 286 -0.54 18.61 21.21
C ASP A 286 0.79 18.98 20.55
N THR A 287 1.03 18.48 19.33
CA THR A 287 2.26 18.77 18.56
C THR A 287 2.25 20.14 17.93
N TYR A 288 1.11 20.65 17.54
CA TYR A 288 0.96 21.92 16.84
C TYR A 288 -0.38 22.59 17.18
N SER A 289 -0.45 23.88 16.92
CA SER A 289 -1.62 24.73 17.08
C SER A 289 -2.19 25.17 15.73
N MET A 290 -3.38 25.81 15.75
CA MET A 290 -3.92 26.47 14.55
C MET A 290 -3.01 27.59 14.01
N HIS A 291 -2.26 28.27 14.89
CA HIS A 291 -1.26 29.26 14.49
C HIS A 291 -0.18 28.63 13.61
N ASP A 292 0.33 27.44 13.98
CA ASP A 292 1.33 26.70 13.20
C ASP A 292 0.80 26.34 11.81
N VAL A 293 -0.44 25.85 11.73
CA VAL A 293 -1.09 25.48 10.46
C VAL A 293 -1.24 26.70 9.54
N THR A 294 -1.77 27.83 10.07
CA THR A 294 -2.01 29.05 9.29
C THR A 294 -0.70 29.64 8.76
N ASN A 295 0.35 29.63 9.57
CA ASN A 295 1.67 30.13 9.15
C ASN A 295 2.35 29.20 8.15
N LEU A 296 2.24 27.88 8.36
CA LEU A 296 2.76 26.90 7.42
C LEU A 296 2.06 26.96 6.06
N ALA A 297 0.74 27.25 6.02
CA ALA A 297 -0.01 27.41 4.79
C ALA A 297 0.57 28.51 3.87
N ARG A 298 1.12 29.58 4.44
CA ARG A 298 1.81 30.67 3.69
C ARG A 298 3.00 30.14 2.88
N VAL A 299 3.67 29.10 3.36
CA VAL A 299 4.83 28.50 2.69
C VAL A 299 4.45 27.90 1.35
N PHE A 300 3.24 27.35 1.24
CA PHE A 300 2.77 26.60 0.06
C PHE A 300 1.91 27.46 -0.90
N THR A 301 1.95 28.78 -0.77
CA THR A 301 1.28 29.71 -1.69
C THR A 301 2.09 29.93 -2.96
N GLY A 302 1.41 30.17 -4.09
CA GLY A 302 2.00 30.53 -5.38
C GLY A 302 2.39 29.33 -6.25
N TYR A 303 2.11 28.10 -5.86
CA TYR A 303 2.43 26.91 -6.67
C TYR A 303 1.26 26.52 -7.58
N ASP A 304 1.56 26.24 -8.86
CA ASP A 304 0.59 25.72 -9.83
C ASP A 304 1.29 24.78 -10.83
N PHE A 305 0.54 24.14 -11.71
CA PHE A 305 1.05 23.24 -12.74
C PHE A 305 2.15 23.89 -13.59
N ASP A 306 3.23 23.16 -13.80
CA ASP A 306 4.22 23.52 -14.81
C ASP A 306 3.78 22.98 -16.17
N LYS A 307 3.19 23.86 -17.00
CA LYS A 307 2.76 23.58 -18.36
C LYS A 307 3.79 23.89 -19.42
N SER A 308 5.03 24.19 -19.05
CA SER A 308 6.10 24.62 -19.97
C SER A 308 6.41 23.61 -21.08
N GLN A 309 6.10 22.32 -20.86
CA GLN A 309 6.26 21.24 -21.83
C GLN A 309 4.93 20.75 -22.43
N SER A 310 3.81 21.40 -22.10
CA SER A 310 2.49 21.01 -22.59
C SER A 310 2.06 21.91 -23.75
N THR A 311 1.36 21.33 -24.71
CA THR A 311 0.66 22.04 -25.78
C THR A 311 -0.83 22.09 -25.46
N GLU A 312 -1.49 23.19 -25.83
CA GLU A 312 -2.93 23.37 -25.61
C GLU A 312 -3.68 23.06 -26.92
N THR A 313 -4.69 22.21 -26.85
CA THR A 313 -5.51 21.80 -27.99
C THR A 313 -7.00 22.01 -27.66
N VAL A 314 -7.77 22.54 -28.58
CA VAL A 314 -9.24 22.61 -28.50
C VAL A 314 -9.82 21.45 -29.31
N LEU A 315 -10.48 20.54 -28.65
CA LEU A 315 -11.18 19.42 -29.30
C LEU A 315 -12.58 19.84 -29.75
N ALA A 316 -13.11 19.12 -30.74
CA ALA A 316 -14.46 19.35 -31.22
C ALA A 316 -15.48 19.15 -30.07
N GLY A 317 -16.33 20.16 -29.87
CA GLY A 317 -17.34 20.16 -28.80
C GLY A 317 -16.82 20.58 -27.40
N GLU A 318 -15.52 20.88 -27.25
CA GLU A 318 -14.96 21.44 -26.00
C GLU A 318 -14.98 22.98 -26.06
N ILE A 319 -15.34 23.60 -24.91
CA ILE A 319 -15.33 25.06 -24.76
C ILE A 319 -13.94 25.55 -24.31
N ARG A 320 -13.17 24.67 -23.64
CA ARG A 320 -11.84 24.95 -23.09
C ARG A 320 -10.75 24.24 -23.88
N SER A 321 -9.55 24.79 -23.87
CA SER A 321 -8.37 24.07 -24.33
C SER A 321 -7.95 22.99 -23.33
N ILE A 322 -7.46 21.88 -23.85
CA ILE A 322 -6.93 20.76 -23.08
C ILE A 322 -5.41 20.78 -23.21
N ALA A 323 -4.71 20.91 -22.09
CA ALA A 323 -3.27 20.77 -22.05
C ALA A 323 -2.86 19.31 -22.30
N SER A 324 -1.79 19.08 -23.06
CA SER A 324 -1.22 17.73 -23.21
C SER A 324 -0.58 17.24 -21.90
N VAL A 325 -0.38 15.94 -21.78
CA VAL A 325 -0.05 15.22 -20.53
C VAL A 325 1.25 15.60 -19.79
N PRO A 326 2.30 16.21 -20.36
CA PRO A 326 3.59 16.39 -19.67
C PRO A 326 3.52 17.07 -18.29
N PHE A 327 2.59 18.03 -18.10
CA PHE A 327 2.45 18.73 -16.80
C PHE A 327 2.10 17.79 -15.64
N THR A 328 1.55 16.61 -15.93
CA THR A 328 1.12 15.64 -14.90
C THR A 328 2.28 15.03 -14.12
N ARG A 329 3.49 15.05 -14.67
CA ARG A 329 4.72 14.50 -14.05
C ARG A 329 5.77 15.56 -13.69
N LEU A 330 5.53 16.83 -14.07
CA LEU A 330 6.43 17.92 -13.70
C LEU A 330 6.09 18.43 -12.29
N PRO A 331 7.09 18.72 -11.44
CA PRO A 331 6.84 19.38 -10.17
C PRO A 331 6.11 20.70 -10.38
N MET A 332 5.20 21.06 -9.48
CA MET A 332 4.52 22.35 -9.52
C MET A 332 5.53 23.49 -9.50
N ARG A 333 5.26 24.52 -10.28
CA ARG A 333 6.09 25.70 -10.44
C ARG A 333 5.59 26.82 -9.54
N LEU A 334 6.53 27.53 -8.91
CA LEU A 334 6.25 28.72 -8.12
C LEU A 334 6.04 29.94 -9.02
N ASP A 335 4.94 30.66 -8.82
CA ASP A 335 4.77 32.06 -9.20
C ASP A 335 5.09 32.96 -7.99
N PRO A 336 6.23 33.69 -8.01
CA PRO A 336 6.62 34.53 -6.88
C PRO A 336 5.62 35.66 -6.59
N ALA A 337 4.85 36.11 -7.58
CA ALA A 337 3.85 37.16 -7.41
C ALA A 337 2.67 36.73 -6.53
N LEU A 338 2.40 35.43 -6.47
CA LEU A 338 1.31 34.81 -5.71
C LEU A 338 1.78 34.25 -4.36
N HIS A 339 3.09 34.21 -4.10
CA HIS A 339 3.65 33.73 -2.83
C HIS A 339 3.49 34.77 -1.71
N SER A 340 3.20 34.30 -0.48
CA SER A 340 3.08 35.16 0.70
C SER A 340 4.44 35.77 1.10
N PRO A 341 4.56 37.10 1.15
CA PRO A 341 5.77 37.75 1.60
C PRO A 341 5.90 37.83 3.14
N GLU A 342 4.86 37.45 3.87
CA GLU A 342 4.81 37.54 5.32
C GLU A 342 5.81 36.61 6.01
N SER A 343 6.19 36.96 7.26
CA SER A 343 6.92 35.99 8.11
C SER A 343 6.09 34.76 8.41
N LYS A 344 6.75 33.62 8.62
CA LYS A 344 6.09 32.34 8.89
C LYS A 344 6.67 31.76 10.18
N GLU A 345 5.82 31.65 11.21
CA GLU A 345 6.20 31.14 12.53
C GLU A 345 5.42 29.87 12.85
N PHE A 346 6.11 28.75 12.95
CA PHE A 346 5.50 27.44 13.23
C PHE A 346 6.51 26.51 13.89
N LEU A 347 6.06 25.66 14.80
CA LEU A 347 6.88 24.67 15.51
C LEU A 347 8.19 25.25 16.08
N GLY A 348 8.14 26.47 16.62
CA GLY A 348 9.32 27.18 17.15
C GLY A 348 10.32 27.64 16.09
N THR A 349 10.00 27.56 14.80
CA THR A 349 10.83 28.02 13.67
C THR A 349 10.26 29.31 13.09
N THR A 350 11.12 30.28 12.82
CA THR A 350 10.76 31.54 12.14
C THR A 350 11.45 31.63 10.79
N ILE A 351 10.67 31.75 9.71
CA ILE A 351 11.15 32.10 8.38
C ILE A 351 10.88 33.59 8.17
N PRO A 352 11.91 34.42 7.93
CA PRO A 352 11.75 35.87 7.82
C PRO A 352 10.82 36.29 6.67
N ALA A 353 10.16 37.43 6.85
CA ALA A 353 9.40 38.08 5.78
C ALA A 353 10.29 38.36 4.56
N GLY A 354 9.72 38.27 3.35
CA GLY A 354 10.44 38.46 2.09
C GLY A 354 11.31 37.28 1.66
N THR A 355 11.35 36.18 2.41
CA THR A 355 12.03 34.95 1.98
C THR A 355 11.32 34.40 0.73
N ASP A 356 12.08 34.07 -0.33
CA ASP A 356 11.52 33.48 -1.54
C ASP A 356 10.86 32.10 -1.28
N GLY A 357 9.82 31.79 -2.05
CA GLY A 357 8.98 30.62 -1.76
C GLY A 357 9.70 29.28 -1.83
N ASN A 358 10.69 29.10 -2.70
CA ASN A 358 11.47 27.86 -2.77
C ASN A 358 12.36 27.68 -1.55
N THR A 359 12.99 28.76 -1.09
CA THR A 359 13.77 28.77 0.16
C THR A 359 12.86 28.57 1.37
N ALA A 360 11.72 29.26 1.44
CA ALA A 360 10.74 29.10 2.52
C ALA A 360 10.27 27.64 2.62
N ARG A 361 9.94 26.99 1.49
CA ARG A 361 9.55 25.59 1.45
C ARG A 361 10.65 24.66 1.97
N ARG A 362 11.91 24.84 1.52
CA ARG A 362 13.02 24.01 1.98
C ARG A 362 13.25 24.14 3.49
N LEU A 363 13.26 25.36 4.00
CA LEU A 363 13.41 25.63 5.44
C LEU A 363 12.28 25.03 6.26
N ALA A 364 11.04 25.12 5.77
CA ALA A 364 9.87 24.57 6.44
C ALA A 364 9.92 23.03 6.50
N LEU A 365 10.19 22.38 5.38
CA LEU A 365 10.30 20.91 5.34
C LEU A 365 11.50 20.41 6.15
N ASP A 366 12.61 21.17 6.21
CA ASP A 366 13.76 20.84 7.07
C ASP A 366 13.42 20.93 8.56
N ALA A 367 12.66 21.96 8.95
CA ALA A 367 12.20 22.11 10.34
C ALA A 367 11.28 20.96 10.75
N ILE A 368 10.28 20.65 9.92
CA ILE A 368 9.36 19.52 10.14
C ILE A 368 10.11 18.19 10.19
N PHE A 369 10.99 17.92 9.23
CA PHE A 369 11.78 16.70 9.17
C PHE A 369 12.64 16.46 10.42
N ARG A 370 13.16 17.53 11.04
CA ARG A 370 13.95 17.45 12.29
C ARG A 370 13.11 17.21 13.52
N HIS A 371 11.79 17.37 13.45
CA HIS A 371 10.91 17.18 14.61
C HIS A 371 11.06 15.76 15.17
N PRO A 372 11.16 15.57 16.50
CA PRO A 372 11.39 14.25 17.11
C PRO A 372 10.30 13.22 16.83
N ASN A 373 9.06 13.66 16.61
CA ASN A 373 7.94 12.78 16.34
C ASN A 373 8.03 12.03 15.01
N VAL A 374 8.74 12.55 13.99
CA VAL A 374 8.71 11.99 12.63
C VAL A 374 9.17 10.53 12.62
N GLY A 375 10.23 10.21 13.34
CA GLY A 375 10.74 8.84 13.43
C GLY A 375 9.72 7.85 14.00
N PRO A 376 9.25 8.01 15.25
CA PRO A 376 8.29 7.09 15.87
C PRO A 376 6.92 7.09 15.17
N PHE A 377 6.47 8.22 14.63
CA PHE A 377 5.20 8.31 13.89
C PHE A 377 5.25 7.47 12.60
N LEU A 378 6.28 7.66 11.77
CA LEU A 378 6.47 6.86 10.56
C LEU A 378 6.68 5.38 10.89
N ALA A 379 7.55 5.07 11.86
CA ALA A 379 7.87 3.70 12.25
C ALA A 379 6.61 2.92 12.61
N ARG A 380 5.77 3.43 13.52
CA ARG A 380 4.53 2.79 13.93
C ARG A 380 3.61 2.52 12.73
N GLN A 381 3.42 3.50 11.86
CA GLN A 381 2.52 3.36 10.72
C GLN A 381 3.04 2.38 9.67
N MET A 382 4.34 2.31 9.44
CA MET A 382 4.91 1.35 8.49
C MET A 382 4.87 -0.08 9.04
N ILE A 383 5.11 -0.27 10.34
CA ILE A 383 4.93 -1.58 10.98
C ILE A 383 3.48 -2.05 10.85
N GLN A 384 2.51 -1.15 11.11
CA GLN A 384 1.09 -1.47 10.98
C GLN A 384 0.68 -1.88 9.55
N ARG A 385 1.25 -1.25 8.53
CA ARG A 385 0.94 -1.58 7.11
C ARG A 385 1.62 -2.85 6.62
N LEU A 386 2.75 -3.23 7.19
CA LEU A 386 3.55 -4.34 6.66
C LEU A 386 3.51 -5.59 7.54
N VAL A 387 3.46 -5.47 8.88
CA VAL A 387 3.71 -6.58 9.80
C VAL A 387 2.55 -6.86 10.75
N THR A 388 2.23 -5.92 11.66
CA THR A 388 1.23 -6.15 12.71
C THR A 388 0.48 -4.87 13.07
N SER A 389 -0.81 -4.97 13.37
CA SER A 389 -1.65 -3.84 13.78
C SER A 389 -1.21 -3.21 15.11
N ASN A 390 -0.61 -3.99 16.01
CA ASN A 390 -0.26 -3.57 17.35
C ASN A 390 1.22 -3.84 17.66
N PRO A 391 2.14 -3.05 17.10
CA PRO A 391 3.55 -3.19 17.42
C PRO A 391 3.82 -2.79 18.87
N SER A 392 4.75 -3.49 19.55
CA SER A 392 5.20 -3.09 20.87
C SER A 392 5.90 -1.72 20.82
N PRO A 393 5.88 -0.95 21.93
CA PRO A 393 6.66 0.28 22.02
C PRO A 393 8.16 0.07 21.73
N ALA A 394 8.71 -1.06 22.16
CA ALA A 394 10.11 -1.42 21.94
C ALA A 394 10.42 -1.60 20.43
N TYR A 395 9.52 -2.22 19.68
CA TYR A 395 9.68 -2.37 18.24
C TYR A 395 9.64 -1.02 17.53
N VAL A 396 8.67 -0.17 17.87
CA VAL A 396 8.58 1.20 17.33
C VAL A 396 9.86 1.97 17.61
N ALA A 397 10.39 1.89 18.85
CA ALA A 397 11.63 2.57 19.25
C ALA A 397 12.84 2.12 18.41
N ARG A 398 12.99 0.82 18.14
CA ARG A 398 14.10 0.31 17.33
C ARG A 398 14.02 0.81 15.89
N VAL A 399 12.85 0.81 15.27
CA VAL A 399 12.66 1.33 13.90
C VAL A 399 12.85 2.86 13.86
N ALA A 400 12.32 3.58 14.86
CA ALA A 400 12.51 5.03 14.99
C ALA A 400 13.99 5.41 15.16
N ALA A 401 14.77 4.62 15.89
CA ALA A 401 16.21 4.82 16.02
C ALA A 401 16.92 4.71 14.66
N LEU A 402 16.54 3.74 13.81
CA LEU A 402 17.08 3.59 12.46
C LEU A 402 16.67 4.72 11.51
N PHE A 403 15.46 5.27 11.69
CA PHE A 403 15.06 6.48 10.99
C PHE A 403 15.91 7.68 11.42
N ASN A 404 16.18 7.83 12.72
CA ASN A 404 16.94 8.96 13.25
C ASN A 404 18.42 8.93 12.85
N ASP A 405 18.97 7.74 12.71
CA ASP A 405 20.37 7.52 12.29
C ASP A 405 20.50 6.10 11.70
N ASN A 406 20.89 6.02 10.44
CA ASN A 406 21.12 4.75 9.74
C ASN A 406 22.42 4.02 10.15
N GLY A 407 23.16 4.52 11.16
CA GLY A 407 24.48 4.02 11.55
C GLY A 407 25.65 4.76 10.88
N GLY A 408 25.36 5.63 9.92
CA GLY A 408 26.32 6.49 9.24
C GLY A 408 26.03 7.98 9.42
N GLY A 409 25.22 8.35 10.41
CA GLY A 409 24.85 9.75 10.67
C GLY A 409 23.76 10.31 9.74
N VAL A 410 23.07 9.47 8.96
CA VAL A 410 22.03 9.91 8.03
C VAL A 410 20.65 9.64 8.63
N ARG A 411 19.87 10.71 8.84
CA ARG A 411 18.46 10.66 9.22
C ARG A 411 17.57 10.43 7.99
N GLY A 412 16.52 9.62 8.14
CA GLY A 412 15.47 9.42 7.15
C GLY A 412 15.83 8.47 6.00
N ASP A 413 16.89 7.67 6.11
CA ASP A 413 17.21 6.64 5.12
C ASP A 413 16.17 5.51 5.16
N LEU A 414 15.25 5.50 4.20
CA LEU A 414 14.14 4.56 4.16
C LEU A 414 14.60 3.10 4.02
N ARG A 415 15.77 2.83 3.43
CA ARG A 415 16.28 1.45 3.32
C ARG A 415 16.51 0.83 4.70
N PHE A 416 17.00 1.63 5.65
CA PHE A 416 17.20 1.17 7.03
C PHE A 416 15.90 1.09 7.81
N VAL A 417 14.94 1.97 7.53
CA VAL A 417 13.59 1.86 8.09
C VAL A 417 12.95 0.55 7.67
N TRP A 418 13.00 0.19 6.37
CA TRP A 418 12.45 -1.08 5.89
C TRP A 418 13.15 -2.29 6.48
N ALA A 419 14.47 -2.24 6.61
CA ALA A 419 15.19 -3.31 7.29
C ALA A 419 14.75 -3.46 8.74
N GLY A 420 14.59 -2.34 9.47
CA GLY A 420 14.08 -2.34 10.82
C GLY A 420 12.68 -2.91 10.94
N VAL A 421 11.78 -2.54 10.02
CA VAL A 421 10.41 -3.07 10.00
C VAL A 421 10.38 -4.57 9.67
N LEU A 422 11.19 -5.03 8.73
CA LEU A 422 11.04 -6.39 8.18
C LEU A 422 11.92 -7.44 8.87
N LEU A 423 13.02 -7.03 9.49
CA LEU A 423 14.01 -7.95 10.08
C LEU A 423 14.02 -7.93 11.61
N ASP A 424 13.17 -7.12 12.24
CA ASP A 424 13.07 -7.05 13.69
C ASP A 424 12.68 -8.40 14.31
N ASP A 425 13.19 -8.69 15.51
CA ASP A 425 12.88 -9.92 16.22
C ASP A 425 11.37 -10.10 16.47
N GLU A 426 10.64 -9.00 16.68
CA GLU A 426 9.19 -9.05 16.83
C GLU A 426 8.50 -9.43 15.53
N ALA A 427 9.02 -8.99 14.38
CA ALA A 427 8.50 -9.39 13.07
C ALA A 427 8.84 -10.85 12.71
N ARG A 428 10.00 -11.36 13.14
CA ARG A 428 10.52 -12.69 12.73
C ARG A 428 10.32 -13.80 13.76
N GLY A 429 10.22 -13.45 15.05
CA GLY A 429 10.21 -14.41 16.14
C GLY A 429 9.03 -15.40 16.07
N ALA A 430 9.33 -16.67 16.39
CA ALA A 430 8.33 -17.75 16.39
C ALA A 430 7.29 -17.56 17.52
N ALA A 431 7.66 -16.92 18.65
CA ALA A 431 6.75 -16.67 19.77
C ALA A 431 5.52 -15.85 19.34
N ASN A 432 5.69 -14.90 18.43
CA ASN A 432 4.63 -14.02 17.96
C ASN A 432 3.60 -14.74 17.06
N LEU A 433 3.96 -15.88 16.48
CA LEU A 433 2.98 -16.72 15.77
C LEU A 433 1.93 -17.31 16.72
N ALA A 434 2.31 -17.61 17.95
CA ALA A 434 1.41 -18.14 18.98
C ALA A 434 0.57 -17.04 19.65
N ASP A 435 0.99 -15.78 19.56
CA ASP A 435 0.24 -14.66 20.15
C ASP A 435 -1.04 -14.39 19.33
N PRO A 436 -2.24 -14.52 19.92
CA PRO A 436 -3.49 -14.25 19.21
C PRO A 436 -3.68 -12.79 18.83
N MET A 437 -2.96 -11.86 19.47
CA MET A 437 -3.04 -10.43 19.24
C MET A 437 -2.01 -9.93 18.21
N PHE A 438 -1.04 -10.76 17.81
CA PHE A 438 -0.05 -10.42 16.79
C PHE A 438 -0.59 -10.68 15.38
N GLY A 439 -0.30 -9.74 14.49
CA GLY A 439 -0.67 -9.80 13.08
C GLY A 439 -1.61 -8.67 12.68
N LYS A 440 -2.14 -8.79 11.49
CA LYS A 440 -3.08 -7.82 10.90
C LYS A 440 -4.05 -8.52 9.95
N LEU A 441 -5.22 -7.92 9.74
CA LEU A 441 -6.10 -8.39 8.68
C LEU A 441 -5.47 -8.05 7.32
N ARG A 442 -5.35 -9.05 6.43
CA ARG A 442 -4.80 -8.86 5.10
C ARG A 442 -5.79 -8.09 4.24
N GLU A 443 -5.34 -7.02 3.62
CA GLU A 443 -6.17 -6.16 2.79
C GLU A 443 -6.72 -6.88 1.57
N PRO A 444 -8.00 -6.67 1.19
CA PRO A 444 -8.62 -7.34 0.06
C PRO A 444 -7.84 -7.19 -1.26
N MET A 445 -7.33 -5.99 -1.56
CA MET A 445 -6.51 -5.78 -2.77
C MET A 445 -5.21 -6.59 -2.74
N LEU A 446 -4.56 -6.73 -1.58
CA LEU A 446 -3.36 -7.57 -1.43
C LEU A 446 -3.68 -9.06 -1.58
N ARG A 447 -4.86 -9.51 -1.13
CA ARG A 447 -5.30 -10.91 -1.33
C ARG A 447 -5.42 -11.23 -2.81
N LEU A 448 -6.00 -10.32 -3.60
CA LEU A 448 -6.13 -10.48 -5.05
C LEU A 448 -4.77 -10.48 -5.75
N VAL A 449 -3.89 -9.54 -5.40
CA VAL A 449 -2.53 -9.46 -5.97
C VAL A 449 -1.74 -10.72 -5.63
N GLN A 450 -1.80 -11.17 -4.38
CA GLN A 450 -1.13 -12.40 -3.94
C GLN A 450 -1.63 -13.61 -4.75
N TRP A 451 -2.96 -13.77 -4.89
CA TRP A 451 -3.54 -14.82 -5.71
C TRP A 451 -3.01 -14.76 -7.15
N GLY A 452 -3.13 -13.62 -7.80
CA GLY A 452 -2.72 -13.48 -9.20
C GLY A 452 -1.25 -13.80 -9.43
N ARG A 453 -0.38 -13.31 -8.55
CA ARG A 453 1.06 -13.54 -8.67
C ARG A 453 1.48 -14.97 -8.30
N THR A 454 0.90 -15.53 -7.24
CA THR A 454 1.21 -16.91 -6.80
C THR A 454 0.87 -17.91 -7.88
N PHE A 455 -0.24 -17.70 -8.58
CA PHE A 455 -0.75 -18.64 -9.60
C PHE A 455 -0.51 -18.17 -11.04
N GLY A 456 0.49 -17.30 -11.26
CA GLY A 456 0.95 -16.94 -12.59
C GLY A 456 -0.11 -16.30 -13.47
N LEU A 457 -0.90 -15.36 -12.92
CA LEU A 457 -1.94 -14.64 -13.66
C LEU A 457 -1.42 -14.04 -14.96
N GLN A 458 -2.10 -14.27 -16.05
CA GLN A 458 -1.77 -13.77 -17.36
C GLN A 458 -2.99 -13.14 -18.03
N SER A 459 -2.73 -12.13 -18.88
CA SER A 459 -3.75 -11.58 -19.76
C SER A 459 -3.79 -12.39 -21.06
N ALA A 460 -4.90 -13.06 -21.33
CA ALA A 460 -5.08 -13.90 -22.52
C ALA A 460 -5.03 -13.07 -23.82
N TYR A 461 -5.38 -11.79 -23.76
CA TYR A 461 -5.41 -10.87 -24.89
C TYR A 461 -4.35 -9.76 -24.81
N GLY A 462 -3.48 -9.78 -23.76
CA GLY A 462 -2.49 -8.73 -23.51
C GLY A 462 -3.08 -7.39 -23.06
N SER A 463 -4.37 -7.35 -22.73
CA SER A 463 -5.07 -6.09 -22.45
C SER A 463 -4.78 -5.54 -21.06
N TRP A 464 -4.72 -6.39 -20.01
CA TRP A 464 -4.50 -6.01 -18.62
C TRP A 464 -5.46 -4.93 -18.09
N LYS A 465 -6.71 -4.91 -18.56
CA LYS A 465 -7.70 -3.88 -18.25
C LYS A 465 -8.47 -4.20 -16.96
N MET A 466 -7.77 -4.38 -15.85
CA MET A 466 -8.39 -4.59 -14.55
C MET A 466 -9.09 -3.31 -14.07
N PHE A 467 -10.36 -3.44 -13.66
CA PHE A 467 -11.24 -2.35 -13.28
C PHE A 467 -11.13 -1.94 -11.80
N ASP A 468 -11.89 -0.92 -11.42
CA ASP A 468 -12.09 -0.49 -10.03
C ASP A 468 -12.78 -1.59 -9.21
N THR A 469 -12.16 -2.01 -8.13
CA THR A 469 -12.67 -3.04 -7.21
C THR A 469 -13.15 -2.47 -5.88
N SER A 470 -13.37 -1.16 -5.79
CA SER A 470 -13.76 -0.51 -4.53
C SER A 470 -15.23 -0.71 -4.12
N ASP A 471 -16.09 -1.25 -5.00
CA ASP A 471 -17.45 -1.60 -4.63
C ASP A 471 -17.45 -2.80 -3.65
N PRO A 472 -17.96 -2.61 -2.41
CA PRO A 472 -18.00 -3.68 -1.42
C PRO A 472 -19.07 -4.75 -1.70
N ALA A 473 -20.07 -4.47 -2.54
CA ALA A 473 -21.16 -5.41 -2.80
C ALA A 473 -20.79 -6.42 -3.89
N THR A 474 -19.99 -6.02 -4.87
CA THR A 474 -19.72 -6.80 -6.08
C THR A 474 -18.26 -7.16 -6.28
N ALA A 475 -17.35 -6.56 -5.49
CA ALA A 475 -15.92 -6.78 -5.62
C ALA A 475 -15.22 -6.82 -4.24
N LEU A 476 -14.11 -6.09 -4.07
CA LEU A 476 -13.24 -6.20 -2.90
C LEU A 476 -13.56 -5.19 -1.78
N GLY A 477 -14.32 -4.13 -2.07
CA GLY A 477 -14.48 -2.99 -1.16
C GLY A 477 -13.22 -2.13 -1.01
N GLN A 478 -12.21 -2.39 -1.83
CA GLN A 478 -10.93 -1.69 -1.86
C GLN A 478 -10.31 -1.77 -3.26
N SER A 479 -9.73 -0.68 -3.74
CA SER A 479 -8.96 -0.64 -4.99
C SER A 479 -7.73 0.24 -4.83
N PRO A 480 -6.56 -0.13 -5.37
CA PRO A 480 -5.34 0.66 -5.23
C PRO A 480 -5.55 2.10 -5.74
N LEU A 481 -5.04 3.09 -5.00
CA LEU A 481 -5.12 4.52 -5.32
C LEU A 481 -6.56 5.08 -5.47
N ARG A 482 -7.56 4.43 -4.86
CA ARG A 482 -8.97 4.87 -4.84
C ARG A 482 -9.50 5.09 -3.43
N ALA A 483 -8.64 5.57 -2.53
CA ALA A 483 -9.03 5.89 -1.17
C ALA A 483 -10.22 6.87 -1.14
N PRO A 484 -11.23 6.65 -0.27
CA PRO A 484 -12.42 7.50 -0.20
C PRO A 484 -12.14 8.90 0.35
N SER A 485 -11.05 9.05 1.11
CA SER A 485 -10.63 10.32 1.71
C SER A 485 -9.13 10.34 2.00
N VAL A 486 -8.60 11.46 2.50
CA VAL A 486 -7.20 11.60 2.95
C VAL A 486 -6.84 10.64 4.10
N PHE A 487 -7.82 10.10 4.81
CA PHE A 487 -7.63 9.10 5.86
C PHE A 487 -7.46 7.67 5.33
N ASN A 488 -7.25 7.49 4.03
CA ASN A 488 -7.18 6.20 3.36
C ASN A 488 -8.53 5.44 3.45
N PHE A 489 -8.52 4.14 3.25
CA PHE A 489 -9.67 3.24 3.44
C PHE A 489 -9.97 2.99 4.93
N TYR A 490 -8.98 3.12 5.79
CA TYR A 490 -9.08 2.88 7.23
C TYR A 490 -8.04 3.73 7.98
N ARG A 491 -8.40 4.09 9.21
CA ARG A 491 -7.53 4.88 10.11
C ARG A 491 -6.60 3.96 10.90
N PRO A 492 -5.32 4.34 11.12
CA PRO A 492 -4.36 3.53 11.88
C PRO A 492 -4.78 3.19 13.32
N GLY A 493 -5.61 4.04 13.91
CA GLY A 493 -6.14 3.87 15.27
C GLY A 493 -7.55 3.29 15.33
N TYR A 494 -8.09 2.70 14.25
CA TYR A 494 -9.44 2.16 14.28
C TYR A 494 -9.55 0.95 15.22
N VAL A 495 -10.57 0.99 16.07
CA VAL A 495 -10.94 -0.08 17.01
C VAL A 495 -12.33 -0.58 16.65
N PRO A 496 -12.50 -1.85 16.26
CA PRO A 496 -13.82 -2.38 15.95
C PRO A 496 -14.69 -2.44 17.23
N PRO A 497 -15.85 -1.75 17.24
CA PRO A 497 -16.67 -1.62 18.44
C PRO A 497 -17.26 -2.95 18.90
N SER A 498 -17.43 -3.12 20.21
CA SER A 498 -18.05 -4.29 20.83
C SER A 498 -17.35 -5.63 20.54
N THR A 499 -16.02 -5.59 20.35
CA THR A 499 -15.18 -6.77 20.10
C THR A 499 -14.22 -7.02 21.26
N GLN A 500 -13.61 -8.22 21.31
CA GLN A 500 -12.52 -8.53 22.23
C GLN A 500 -11.27 -7.67 21.94
N ILE A 501 -11.04 -7.29 20.69
CA ILE A 501 -9.97 -6.36 20.29
C ILE A 501 -10.15 -5.04 21.03
N ALA A 502 -11.38 -4.49 21.04
CA ALA A 502 -11.68 -3.27 21.79
C ALA A 502 -11.49 -3.44 23.29
N ALA A 503 -11.96 -4.55 23.86
CA ALA A 503 -11.83 -4.84 25.29
C ALA A 503 -10.37 -4.99 25.74
N SER A 504 -9.48 -5.42 24.86
CA SER A 504 -8.04 -5.56 25.12
C SER A 504 -7.23 -4.28 24.85
N GLY A 505 -7.87 -3.19 24.43
CA GLY A 505 -7.19 -1.92 24.12
C GLY A 505 -6.36 -1.94 22.82
N HIS A 506 -6.60 -2.91 21.93
CA HIS A 506 -5.88 -3.06 20.66
C HIS A 506 -6.62 -2.37 19.51
N VAL A 507 -5.88 -2.03 18.45
CA VAL A 507 -6.42 -1.51 17.20
C VAL A 507 -6.47 -2.60 16.14
N ALA A 508 -7.37 -2.44 15.17
CA ALA A 508 -7.44 -3.31 13.99
C ALA A 508 -7.87 -2.48 12.78
N PRO A 509 -6.92 -1.72 12.20
CA PRO A 509 -7.20 -0.71 11.15
C PRO A 509 -8.04 -1.25 10.00
N GLU A 510 -7.65 -2.37 9.43
CA GLU A 510 -8.28 -2.95 8.24
C GLU A 510 -9.70 -3.46 8.48
N PHE A 511 -10.12 -3.64 9.74
CA PHE A 511 -11.51 -3.99 10.04
C PHE A 511 -12.49 -2.85 9.75
N GLN A 512 -12.01 -1.61 9.57
CA GLN A 512 -12.88 -0.49 9.25
C GLN A 512 -13.60 -0.65 7.89
N ILE A 513 -13.01 -1.41 6.96
CA ILE A 513 -13.60 -1.70 5.65
C ILE A 513 -14.39 -3.02 5.60
N ILE A 514 -14.46 -3.74 6.73
CA ILE A 514 -15.16 -5.02 6.81
C ILE A 514 -16.59 -4.77 7.28
N THR A 515 -17.52 -5.09 6.40
CA THR A 515 -18.98 -5.05 6.64
C THR A 515 -19.59 -6.36 6.17
N GLU A 516 -20.83 -6.63 6.54
CA GLU A 516 -21.57 -7.80 6.04
C GLU A 516 -21.58 -7.82 4.49
N THR A 517 -21.81 -6.66 3.87
CA THR A 517 -21.79 -6.50 2.42
C THR A 517 -20.42 -6.82 1.81
N SER A 518 -19.32 -6.28 2.39
CA SER A 518 -17.99 -6.50 1.84
C SER A 518 -17.50 -7.94 2.01
N VAL A 519 -17.93 -8.64 3.06
CA VAL A 519 -17.64 -10.07 3.23
C VAL A 519 -18.32 -10.90 2.15
N ALA A 520 -19.62 -10.66 1.92
CA ALA A 520 -20.37 -11.36 0.88
C ALA A 520 -19.81 -11.03 -0.52
N GLY A 521 -19.54 -9.75 -0.80
CA GLY A 521 -18.96 -9.29 -2.07
C GLY A 521 -17.61 -9.95 -2.35
N TYR A 522 -16.70 -9.94 -1.36
CA TYR A 522 -15.40 -10.60 -1.48
C TYR A 522 -15.52 -12.10 -1.79
N LEU A 523 -16.37 -12.84 -1.07
CA LEU A 523 -16.54 -14.27 -1.28
C LEU A 523 -17.09 -14.57 -2.68
N ASN A 524 -18.12 -13.87 -3.11
CA ASN A 524 -18.72 -14.04 -4.44
C ASN A 524 -17.74 -13.68 -5.57
N PHE A 525 -17.02 -12.57 -5.42
CA PHE A 525 -16.02 -12.13 -6.37
C PHE A 525 -14.88 -13.15 -6.48
N MET A 526 -14.28 -13.55 -5.35
CA MET A 526 -13.16 -14.51 -5.36
C MET A 526 -13.57 -15.89 -5.81
N GLN A 527 -14.79 -16.35 -5.52
CA GLN A 527 -15.30 -17.64 -6.04
C GLN A 527 -15.27 -17.67 -7.57
N THR A 528 -15.68 -16.58 -8.21
CA THR A 528 -15.63 -16.45 -9.68
C THR A 528 -14.18 -16.36 -10.16
N VAL A 529 -13.40 -15.49 -9.54
CA VAL A 529 -12.03 -15.15 -9.95
C VAL A 529 -11.08 -16.36 -9.90
N VAL A 530 -11.12 -17.15 -8.81
CA VAL A 530 -10.23 -18.31 -8.67
C VAL A 530 -10.54 -19.42 -9.67
N ARG A 531 -11.75 -19.47 -10.21
CA ARG A 531 -12.17 -20.51 -11.17
C ARG A 531 -12.06 -20.07 -12.61
N LEU A 532 -12.52 -18.87 -12.94
CA LEU A 532 -12.66 -18.37 -14.30
C LEU A 532 -11.64 -17.30 -14.67
N GLY A 533 -11.03 -16.65 -13.66
CA GLY A 533 -10.24 -15.45 -13.86
C GLY A 533 -11.10 -14.18 -13.76
N ILE A 534 -10.59 -13.06 -14.27
CA ILE A 534 -11.23 -11.77 -14.18
C ILE A 534 -11.83 -11.39 -15.53
N TRP A 535 -13.14 -11.11 -15.51
CA TRP A 535 -13.85 -10.58 -16.68
C TRP A 535 -13.44 -9.14 -16.92
N ILE A 536 -13.12 -8.83 -18.17
CA ILE A 536 -12.67 -7.51 -18.57
C ILE A 536 -13.67 -6.92 -19.57
N THR A 537 -14.05 -5.67 -19.34
CA THR A 537 -14.84 -4.87 -20.28
C THR A 537 -14.14 -3.56 -20.57
N GLY A 538 -14.25 -3.07 -21.80
CA GLY A 538 -13.70 -1.79 -22.22
C GLY A 538 -14.07 -1.53 -23.66
N PRO A 539 -14.13 -0.25 -24.12
CA PRO A 539 -14.56 0.08 -25.48
C PRO A 539 -13.78 -0.67 -26.56
N GLU A 540 -12.48 -0.79 -26.39
CA GLU A 540 -11.57 -1.48 -27.31
C GLU A 540 -11.52 -3.00 -27.08
N PHE A 541 -12.05 -3.51 -25.96
CA PHE A 541 -12.04 -4.93 -25.64
C PHE A 541 -13.18 -5.70 -26.30
N ALA A 542 -14.32 -5.05 -26.49
CA ALA A 542 -15.52 -5.71 -27.05
C ALA A 542 -15.28 -6.40 -28.40
N ALA A 543 -14.39 -5.85 -29.23
CA ALA A 543 -14.01 -6.43 -30.53
C ALA A 543 -13.04 -7.62 -30.43
N GLN A 544 -12.44 -7.85 -29.25
CA GLN A 544 -11.39 -8.86 -29.01
C GLN A 544 -11.88 -10.02 -28.13
N VAL A 545 -13.14 -10.00 -27.69
CA VAL A 545 -13.70 -11.05 -26.83
C VAL A 545 -13.73 -12.39 -27.56
N ASP A 546 -13.02 -13.37 -27.02
CA ASP A 546 -13.14 -14.75 -27.45
C ASP A 546 -14.39 -15.37 -26.82
N SER A 547 -15.31 -15.81 -27.63
CA SER A 547 -16.57 -16.43 -27.18
C SER A 547 -16.36 -17.68 -26.31
N ALA A 548 -15.25 -18.41 -26.51
CA ALA A 548 -14.90 -19.58 -25.71
C ALA A 548 -14.48 -19.20 -24.27
N ARG A 549 -13.96 -17.99 -24.05
CA ARG A 549 -13.54 -17.46 -22.75
C ARG A 549 -14.55 -16.49 -22.14
N ASN A 550 -15.61 -16.14 -22.86
CA ASN A 550 -16.64 -15.22 -22.39
C ASN A 550 -16.11 -13.90 -21.85
N GLY A 551 -15.01 -13.35 -22.43
CA GLY A 551 -14.40 -12.09 -22.01
C GLY A 551 -13.52 -12.20 -20.75
N PHE A 552 -13.26 -13.36 -20.18
CA PHE A 552 -12.26 -13.56 -19.14
C PHE A 552 -10.86 -13.42 -19.74
N ASP A 553 -10.19 -12.31 -19.43
CA ASP A 553 -8.85 -11.99 -19.94
C ASP A 553 -7.75 -12.35 -18.93
N LEU A 554 -7.92 -11.98 -17.67
CA LEU A 554 -6.91 -12.26 -16.65
C LEU A 554 -7.19 -13.63 -16.05
N VAL A 555 -6.39 -14.63 -16.44
CA VAL A 555 -6.59 -16.03 -16.07
C VAL A 555 -5.39 -16.59 -15.31
N PRO A 556 -5.63 -17.41 -14.25
CA PRO A 556 -4.55 -18.07 -13.51
C PRO A 556 -4.00 -19.28 -14.27
N GLY A 557 -2.74 -19.63 -14.03
CA GLY A 557 -2.07 -20.81 -14.60
C GLY A 557 -2.48 -22.11 -13.90
N TYR A 558 -2.18 -22.23 -12.62
CA TYR A 558 -2.39 -23.43 -11.78
C TYR A 558 -1.61 -24.70 -12.22
N GLU A 559 -0.50 -24.58 -12.96
CA GLU A 559 0.25 -25.75 -13.43
C GLU A 559 0.76 -26.61 -12.27
N ALA A 560 1.30 -26.00 -11.21
CA ALA A 560 1.81 -26.71 -10.05
C ALA A 560 0.68 -27.39 -9.26
N GLU A 561 -0.44 -26.71 -9.08
CA GLU A 561 -1.62 -27.20 -8.36
C GLU A 561 -2.33 -28.32 -9.12
N MET A 562 -2.39 -28.21 -10.44
CA MET A 562 -2.94 -29.27 -11.30
C MET A 562 -2.10 -30.56 -11.25
N ALA A 563 -0.80 -30.46 -11.03
CA ALA A 563 0.06 -31.62 -10.81
C ALA A 563 -0.26 -32.35 -9.50
N LEU A 564 -0.77 -31.62 -8.49
CA LEU A 564 -1.13 -32.15 -7.16
C LEU A 564 -2.62 -32.52 -7.04
N VAL A 565 -3.44 -32.30 -8.07
CA VAL A 565 -4.90 -32.37 -8.00
C VAL A 565 -5.45 -33.74 -7.56
N ALA A 566 -4.72 -34.84 -7.79
CA ALA A 566 -5.12 -36.18 -7.38
C ALA A 566 -4.91 -36.45 -5.87
N ASP A 567 -3.97 -35.75 -5.25
CA ASP A 567 -3.66 -35.83 -3.81
C ASP A 567 -4.17 -34.56 -3.11
N ALA A 568 -5.34 -34.66 -2.47
CA ALA A 568 -5.97 -33.53 -1.80
C ALA A 568 -5.11 -32.99 -0.67
N ARG A 569 -4.38 -33.85 0.07
CA ARG A 569 -3.52 -33.42 1.17
C ARG A 569 -2.31 -32.67 0.66
N ALA A 570 -1.60 -33.19 -0.32
CA ALA A 570 -0.46 -32.52 -0.92
C ALA A 570 -0.85 -31.16 -1.51
N LEU A 571 -2.03 -31.06 -2.15
CA LEU A 571 -2.55 -29.79 -2.67
C LEU A 571 -2.80 -28.78 -1.54
N ILE A 572 -3.48 -29.16 -0.46
CA ILE A 572 -3.76 -28.24 0.67
C ILE A 572 -2.48 -27.83 1.40
N GLU A 573 -1.51 -28.73 1.60
CA GLU A 573 -0.23 -28.41 2.24
C GLU A 573 0.64 -27.47 1.36
N HIS A 574 0.60 -27.66 0.05
CA HIS A 574 1.21 -26.72 -0.89
C HIS A 574 0.57 -25.31 -0.76
N LEU A 575 -0.75 -25.22 -0.81
CA LEU A 575 -1.48 -23.95 -0.66
C LEU A 575 -1.26 -23.32 0.71
N ASN A 576 -1.21 -24.14 1.78
CA ASN A 576 -0.85 -23.68 3.12
C ASN A 576 0.52 -22.98 3.13
N THR A 577 1.49 -23.53 2.42
CA THR A 577 2.85 -22.92 2.34
C THR A 577 2.81 -21.59 1.60
N VAL A 578 2.28 -21.54 0.38
CA VAL A 578 2.39 -20.36 -0.51
C VAL A 578 1.40 -19.24 -0.18
N LEU A 579 0.26 -19.55 0.46
CA LEU A 579 -0.77 -18.57 0.82
C LEU A 579 -0.76 -18.21 2.31
N CYS A 580 -0.52 -19.17 3.19
CA CYS A 580 -0.66 -19.04 4.63
C CYS A 580 0.67 -19.15 5.39
N ALA A 581 1.80 -19.36 4.72
CA ALA A 581 3.11 -19.56 5.37
C ALA A 581 3.11 -20.71 6.40
N GLY A 582 2.39 -21.78 6.11
CA GLY A 582 2.30 -22.95 6.98
C GLY A 582 1.38 -22.78 8.21
N GLN A 583 0.54 -21.75 8.26
CA GLN A 583 -0.24 -21.37 9.46
C GLN A 583 -1.62 -22.03 9.53
N LEU A 584 -2.06 -22.84 8.56
CA LEU A 584 -3.32 -23.57 8.67
C LEU A 584 -3.24 -24.56 9.84
N ALA A 585 -4.21 -24.53 10.73
CA ALA A 585 -4.34 -25.49 11.81
C ALA A 585 -4.57 -26.91 11.24
N ALA A 586 -4.08 -27.92 11.94
CA ALA A 586 -4.24 -29.31 11.50
C ALA A 586 -5.72 -29.70 11.25
N ASN A 587 -6.63 -29.19 12.08
CA ASN A 587 -8.07 -29.40 11.90
C ASN A 587 -8.60 -28.74 10.62
N THR A 588 -8.13 -27.53 10.30
CA THR A 588 -8.49 -26.80 9.06
C THR A 588 -7.98 -27.58 7.84
N VAL A 589 -6.73 -28.04 7.87
CA VAL A 589 -6.17 -28.91 6.81
C VAL A 589 -7.03 -30.16 6.61
N ASN A 590 -7.33 -30.89 7.69
CA ASN A 590 -8.13 -32.11 7.62
C ASN A 590 -9.55 -31.85 7.08
N LEU A 591 -10.18 -30.76 7.49
CA LEU A 591 -11.50 -30.34 7.00
C LEU A 591 -11.47 -30.10 5.48
N PHE A 592 -10.47 -29.35 4.98
CA PHE A 592 -10.35 -29.06 3.55
C PHE A 592 -10.02 -30.29 2.74
N VAL A 593 -9.13 -31.16 3.23
CA VAL A 593 -8.84 -32.46 2.58
C VAL A 593 -10.12 -33.30 2.45
N SER A 594 -10.89 -33.46 3.53
CA SER A 594 -12.13 -34.21 3.51
C SER A 594 -13.16 -33.62 2.53
N ALA A 595 -13.26 -32.30 2.46
CA ALA A 595 -14.16 -31.63 1.51
C ALA A 595 -13.76 -31.87 0.05
N LEU A 596 -12.46 -31.88 -0.26
CA LEU A 596 -11.97 -32.19 -1.60
C LEU A 596 -12.15 -33.66 -1.96
N GLU A 597 -11.91 -34.57 -1.03
CA GLU A 597 -12.05 -36.03 -1.24
C GLU A 597 -13.49 -36.48 -1.47
N ALA A 598 -14.49 -35.67 -1.10
CA ALA A 598 -15.90 -35.94 -1.41
C ALA A 598 -16.17 -36.06 -2.92
N THR A 599 -15.31 -35.54 -3.78
CA THR A 599 -15.35 -35.70 -5.24
C THR A 599 -14.03 -36.33 -5.72
N PRO A 600 -13.90 -37.66 -5.77
CA PRO A 600 -12.65 -38.35 -6.14
C PRO A 600 -12.15 -37.99 -7.55
N ILE A 601 -10.84 -37.80 -7.69
CA ILE A 601 -10.18 -37.60 -8.98
C ILE A 601 -9.62 -38.95 -9.45
N GLN A 602 -10.08 -39.39 -10.62
CA GLN A 602 -9.58 -40.60 -11.29
C GLN A 602 -8.64 -40.21 -12.44
N PRO A 603 -7.82 -41.10 -12.96
CA PRO A 603 -7.00 -40.83 -14.15
C PRO A 603 -7.84 -40.37 -15.35
N SER A 604 -9.07 -40.84 -15.48
CA SER A 604 -10.03 -40.47 -16.53
C SER A 604 -10.81 -39.19 -16.26
N THR A 605 -10.65 -38.56 -15.09
CA THR A 605 -11.38 -37.32 -14.73
C THR A 605 -10.99 -36.19 -15.69
N GLY A 606 -12.01 -35.58 -16.30
CA GLY A 606 -11.83 -34.49 -17.25
C GLY A 606 -11.19 -33.24 -16.63
N TRP A 607 -10.61 -32.39 -17.47
CA TRP A 607 -9.86 -31.20 -17.08
C TRP A 607 -10.70 -30.23 -16.24
N ASP A 608 -11.96 -30.00 -16.59
CA ASP A 608 -12.83 -29.06 -15.86
C ASP A 608 -13.09 -29.50 -14.41
N VAL A 609 -13.26 -30.81 -14.16
CA VAL A 609 -13.45 -31.32 -12.80
C VAL A 609 -12.16 -31.15 -11.98
N ARG A 610 -11.02 -31.40 -12.60
CA ARG A 610 -9.70 -31.17 -11.98
C ARG A 610 -9.50 -29.71 -11.63
N LEU A 611 -9.77 -28.79 -12.58
CA LEU A 611 -9.69 -27.36 -12.34
C LEU A 611 -10.68 -26.91 -11.25
N ASN A 612 -11.90 -27.44 -11.23
CA ASN A 612 -12.86 -27.14 -10.15
C ASN A 612 -12.32 -27.55 -8.78
N ARG A 613 -11.62 -28.70 -8.66
CA ARG A 613 -10.98 -29.10 -7.40
C ARG A 613 -9.88 -28.12 -6.99
N VAL A 614 -8.99 -27.71 -7.90
CA VAL A 614 -7.95 -26.73 -7.61
C VAL A 614 -8.57 -25.39 -7.20
N ALA A 615 -9.53 -24.87 -7.96
CA ALA A 615 -10.22 -23.63 -7.64
C ALA A 615 -10.94 -23.69 -6.28
N SER A 616 -11.58 -24.85 -5.96
CA SER A 616 -12.21 -25.05 -4.64
C SER A 616 -11.17 -25.04 -3.51
N ALA A 617 -10.03 -25.70 -3.70
CA ALA A 617 -8.96 -25.71 -2.71
C ALA A 617 -8.41 -24.28 -2.45
N VAL A 618 -8.13 -23.53 -3.52
CA VAL A 618 -7.67 -22.14 -3.43
C VAL A 618 -8.71 -21.26 -2.73
N PHE A 619 -9.97 -21.38 -3.10
CA PHE A 619 -11.06 -20.60 -2.51
C PHE A 619 -11.25 -20.92 -1.02
N LEU A 620 -11.25 -22.19 -0.62
CA LEU A 620 -11.34 -22.60 0.79
C LEU A 620 -10.22 -21.99 1.62
N VAL A 621 -8.98 -22.08 1.13
CA VAL A 621 -7.83 -21.48 1.82
C VAL A 621 -7.97 -19.96 1.89
N MET A 622 -8.30 -19.29 0.79
CA MET A 622 -8.39 -17.81 0.75
C MET A 622 -9.59 -17.25 1.54
N SER A 623 -10.51 -18.10 1.97
CA SER A 623 -11.68 -17.72 2.76
C SER A 623 -11.53 -18.03 4.25
N CYS A 624 -10.47 -18.75 4.68
CA CYS A 624 -10.31 -19.13 6.08
C CYS A 624 -9.59 -18.04 6.91
N PRO A 625 -9.85 -18.01 8.24
CA PRO A 625 -9.25 -17.00 9.13
C PRO A 625 -7.73 -16.99 9.12
N GLU A 626 -7.07 -18.16 9.03
CA GLU A 626 -5.61 -18.30 9.01
C GLU A 626 -4.97 -17.68 7.76
N TYR A 627 -5.71 -17.57 6.67
CA TYR A 627 -5.30 -16.81 5.49
C TYR A 627 -5.61 -15.32 5.62
N LEU A 628 -6.81 -14.98 6.10
CA LEU A 628 -7.27 -13.61 6.20
C LEU A 628 -6.44 -12.78 7.17
N VAL A 629 -5.91 -13.40 8.24
CA VAL A 629 -5.00 -12.75 9.21
C VAL A 629 -3.55 -13.09 8.84
N GLN A 630 -2.81 -12.05 8.47
CA GLN A 630 -1.37 -12.14 8.24
C GLN A 630 -0.64 -12.07 9.59
N LYS A 631 0.22 -13.05 9.87
CA LYS A 631 1.11 -13.03 11.04
C LYS A 631 2.58 -12.94 10.67
#